data_fe050bb5aabddc7c6f1ae0f4c27879c5
#
_entry.id   fe050bb5aabddc7c6f1ae0f4c27879c5
#
_cell.length_a   1.000
_cell.length_b   1.000
_cell.length_c   1.000
_cell.angle_alpha   90.00
_cell.angle_beta   90.00
_cell.angle_gamma   90.00
#
_symmetry.space_group_name_H-M   'P 1'
#
loop_
_entity.id
_entity.type
_entity.pdbx_description
1 polymer ?
#
loop_
_entity_poly.entity_id
_entity_poly.type
_entity_poly.pdbx_seq_one_letter_code
_entity_poly.pdbx_strand_id
1 'polypeptide(L)'
;MKKKNGDIKKALDKENKIYFIKRLYELIDHGYMLEDSLEFLLIQYEVADDEIKKIKEKLSNGSKLSDILGYLGYSQLIVSKIKFAEDYGRIEDMLVEVETYLKIKKIQLVNNKVFPNRYFYHYY
;
A
#
# COMPACT_ATOMS: atom_id res chain seq x y z
N MET A 1 8.47 6.88 22.08
CA MET A 1 8.13 5.50 22.47
C MET A 1 8.21 4.58 21.27
N LYS A 2 8.86 3.46 21.41
CA LYS A 2 8.98 2.52 20.30
C LYS A 2 7.67 1.78 20.05
N LYS A 3 7.32 1.62 18.79
CA LYS A 3 6.16 0.83 18.39
C LYS A 3 6.44 -0.66 18.56
N LYS A 4 5.40 -1.43 18.86
CA LYS A 4 5.51 -2.89 18.99
C LYS A 4 5.25 -3.55 17.63
N ASN A 5 5.58 -4.84 17.50
CA ASN A 5 5.45 -5.58 16.24
C ASN A 5 4.02 -5.53 15.72
N GLY A 6 3.01 -5.44 16.08
CA GLY A 6 1.68 -5.32 15.47
C GLY A 6 1.34 -3.92 15.00
N ASP A 7 2.15 -2.93 15.37
CA ASP A 7 1.83 -1.53 15.08
C ASP A 7 1.96 -1.16 13.62
N ILE A 8 2.68 -1.97 12.82
CA ILE A 8 2.80 -1.73 11.39
C ILE A 8 1.41 -1.72 10.72
N LYS A 9 0.51 -2.60 11.13
CA LYS A 9 -0.85 -2.65 10.58
C LYS A 9 -1.71 -1.50 11.08
N LYS A 10 -1.45 -1.00 12.29
CA LYS A 10 -2.11 0.20 12.83
C LYS A 10 -1.65 1.46 12.11
N ALA A 11 -0.33 1.58 11.90
CA ALA A 11 0.23 2.74 11.20
C ALA A 11 -0.31 2.82 9.77
N LEU A 12 -0.57 1.68 9.15
CA LEU A 12 -1.12 1.60 7.81
C LEU A 12 -2.55 1.08 7.84
N ASP A 13 -3.45 1.83 8.45
CA ASP A 13 -4.88 1.56 8.40
C ASP A 13 -5.40 1.80 6.97
N LYS A 14 -6.70 1.61 6.76
CA LYS A 14 -7.29 1.72 5.42
C LYS A 14 -7.00 3.04 4.74
N GLU A 15 -7.08 4.13 5.49
CA GLU A 15 -6.86 5.47 4.93
C GLU A 15 -5.38 5.69 4.64
N ASN A 16 -4.51 5.33 5.58
CA ASN A 16 -3.08 5.46 5.41
C ASN A 16 -2.55 4.60 4.27
N LYS A 17 -3.14 3.42 4.05
CA LYS A 17 -2.77 2.57 2.91
C LYS A 17 -2.99 3.26 1.58
N ILE A 18 -4.08 4.02 1.45
CA ILE A 18 -4.36 4.79 0.23
C ILE A 18 -3.29 5.86 0.03
N TYR A 19 -3.03 6.64 1.07
CA TYR A 19 -2.04 7.72 1.01
C TYR A 19 -0.62 7.19 0.81
N PHE A 20 -0.30 6.06 1.42
CA PHE A 20 1.01 5.43 1.24
C PHE A 20 1.28 5.13 -0.24
N ILE A 21 0.31 4.53 -0.93
CA ILE A 21 0.43 4.23 -2.36
C ILE A 21 0.56 5.52 -3.17
N LYS A 22 -0.26 6.51 -2.87
CA LYS A 22 -0.21 7.80 -3.56
C LYS A 22 1.15 8.46 -3.42
N ARG A 23 1.66 8.52 -2.19
CA ARG A 23 2.97 9.13 -1.93
C ARG A 23 4.11 8.35 -2.56
N LEU A 24 4.01 7.02 -2.54
CA LEU A 24 5.01 6.17 -3.17
C LEU A 24 5.08 6.47 -4.66
N TYR A 25 3.95 6.56 -5.32
CA TYR A 25 3.89 6.94 -6.73
C TYR A 25 4.56 8.30 -6.94
N GLU A 26 4.20 9.29 -6.14
CA GLU A 26 4.74 10.65 -6.29
C GLU A 26 6.26 10.67 -6.14
N LEU A 27 6.81 9.96 -5.18
CA LEU A 27 8.25 9.90 -4.97
C LEU A 27 8.96 9.24 -6.14
N ILE A 28 8.45 8.12 -6.61
CA ILE A 28 9.04 7.41 -7.75
C ILE A 28 8.94 8.26 -9.02
N ASP A 29 7.81 8.91 -9.23
CA ASP A 29 7.60 9.78 -10.39
C ASP A 29 8.57 10.97 -10.39
N HIS A 30 8.98 11.43 -9.22
CA HIS A 30 9.98 12.50 -9.09
C HIS A 30 11.42 11.98 -9.16
N GLY A 31 11.62 10.70 -9.40
CA GLY A 31 12.95 10.14 -9.61
C GLY A 31 13.63 9.55 -8.39
N TYR A 32 12.94 9.48 -7.26
CA TYR A 32 13.51 8.83 -6.07
C TYR A 32 13.53 7.33 -6.24
N MET A 33 14.55 6.69 -5.68
CA MET A 33 14.65 5.23 -5.73
C MET A 33 13.58 4.59 -4.86
N LEU A 34 13.14 3.41 -5.27
CA LEU A 34 12.11 2.67 -4.55
C LEU A 34 12.46 2.46 -3.08
N GLU A 35 13.68 2.01 -2.82
CA GLU A 35 14.12 1.71 -1.45
C GLU A 35 14.09 2.94 -0.56
N ASP A 36 14.60 4.07 -1.07
CA ASP A 36 14.63 5.32 -0.34
C ASP A 36 13.22 5.84 -0.10
N SER A 37 12.35 5.71 -1.09
CA SER A 37 10.96 6.12 -1.00
C SER A 37 10.22 5.34 0.08
N LEU A 38 10.42 4.02 0.10
CA LEU A 38 9.80 3.16 1.10
C LEU A 38 10.28 3.50 2.51
N GLU A 39 11.59 3.66 2.70
CA GLU A 39 12.14 4.01 4.00
C GLU A 39 11.58 5.34 4.49
N PHE A 40 11.58 6.35 3.64
CA PHE A 40 11.04 7.66 3.99
C PHE A 40 9.58 7.57 4.45
N LEU A 41 8.75 6.84 3.71
CA LEU A 41 7.34 6.72 4.05
C LEU A 41 7.12 5.92 5.33
N LEU A 42 7.88 4.86 5.53
CA LEU A 42 7.77 4.06 6.75
C LEU A 42 8.12 4.90 7.99
N ILE A 43 9.13 5.75 7.88
CA ILE A 43 9.49 6.68 8.95
C ILE A 43 8.35 7.69 9.16
N GLN A 44 7.82 8.23 8.09
CA GLN A 44 6.76 9.23 8.16
C GLN A 44 5.50 8.68 8.84
N TYR A 45 5.18 7.40 8.61
CA TYR A 45 4.04 6.75 9.24
C TYR A 45 4.38 6.13 10.60
N GLU A 46 5.54 6.47 11.14
CA GLU A 46 5.95 6.06 12.48
C GLU A 46 6.00 4.54 12.68
N VAL A 47 6.38 3.83 11.63
CA VAL A 47 6.60 2.39 11.74
C VAL A 47 7.82 2.14 12.62
N ALA A 48 7.77 1.11 13.46
CA ALA A 48 8.84 0.80 14.40
C ALA A 48 10.18 0.57 13.69
N ASP A 49 11.26 1.04 14.30
CA ASP A 49 12.60 0.96 13.69
C ASP A 49 13.01 -0.46 13.34
N ASP A 50 12.70 -1.43 14.19
CA ASP A 50 13.01 -2.82 13.92
C ASP A 50 12.23 -3.39 12.74
N GLU A 51 11.01 -2.95 12.53
CA GLU A 51 10.21 -3.33 11.36
C GLU A 51 10.77 -2.71 10.08
N ILE A 52 11.20 -1.45 10.15
CA ILE A 52 11.84 -0.78 9.01
C ILE A 52 13.13 -1.53 8.64
N LYS A 53 13.90 -1.91 9.66
CA LYS A 53 15.14 -2.66 9.44
C LYS A 53 14.87 -3.99 8.75
N LYS A 54 13.83 -4.71 9.17
CA LYS A 54 13.43 -5.97 8.52
C LYS A 54 13.07 -5.77 7.06
N ILE A 55 12.36 -4.70 6.75
CA ILE A 55 11.97 -4.38 5.37
C ILE A 55 13.21 -4.06 4.54
N LYS A 56 14.15 -3.29 5.09
CA LYS A 56 15.40 -2.98 4.40
C LYS A 56 16.21 -4.26 4.12
N GLU A 57 16.26 -5.17 5.08
CA GLU A 57 16.92 -6.46 4.89
C GLU A 57 16.26 -7.30 3.79
N LYS A 58 14.92 -7.32 3.76
CA LYS A 58 14.19 -8.02 2.70
C LYS A 58 14.53 -7.46 1.33
N LEU A 59 14.56 -6.14 1.20
CA LEU A 59 14.92 -5.49 -0.06
C LEU A 59 16.35 -5.80 -0.47
N SER A 60 17.29 -5.78 0.48
CA SER A 60 18.69 -6.15 0.22
C SER A 60 18.83 -7.59 -0.24
N ASN A 61 17.95 -8.47 0.20
CA ASN A 61 17.97 -9.89 -0.16
C ASN A 61 17.14 -10.20 -1.41
N GLY A 62 16.71 -9.16 -2.13
CA GLY A 62 16.03 -9.34 -3.42
C GLY A 62 14.53 -9.33 -3.38
N SER A 63 13.92 -9.06 -2.24
CA SER A 63 12.46 -8.91 -2.17
C SER A 63 12.02 -7.73 -3.03
N LYS A 64 10.88 -7.90 -3.68
CA LYS A 64 10.32 -6.87 -4.56
C LYS A 64 9.24 -6.08 -3.85
N LEU A 65 8.78 -5.00 -4.48
CA LEU A 65 7.72 -4.16 -3.92
C LEU A 65 6.47 -4.96 -3.56
N SER A 66 6.08 -5.91 -4.41
CA SER A 66 4.90 -6.75 -4.14
C SER A 66 5.04 -7.50 -2.81
N ASP A 67 6.23 -8.04 -2.54
CA ASP A 67 6.51 -8.74 -1.27
C ASP A 67 6.37 -7.79 -0.08
N ILE A 68 6.92 -6.59 -0.21
CA ILE A 68 6.88 -5.60 0.85
C ILE A 68 5.44 -5.15 1.11
N LEU A 69 4.66 -4.92 0.07
CA LEU A 69 3.26 -4.52 0.24
C LEU A 69 2.44 -5.62 0.92
N GLY A 70 2.72 -6.88 0.59
CA GLY A 70 2.11 -8.01 1.30
C GLY A 70 2.46 -8.00 2.77
N TYR A 71 3.72 -7.78 3.10
CA TYR A 71 4.21 -7.69 4.48
C TYR A 71 3.54 -6.54 5.22
N LEU A 72 3.29 -5.42 4.53
CA LEU A 72 2.61 -4.25 5.11
C LEU A 72 1.10 -4.43 5.27
N GLY A 73 0.56 -5.54 4.81
CA GLY A 73 -0.84 -5.86 5.02
C GLY A 73 -1.79 -5.52 3.87
N TYR A 74 -1.25 -5.24 2.68
CA TYR A 74 -2.11 -5.05 1.51
C TYR A 74 -2.72 -6.38 1.06
N SER A 75 -3.90 -6.33 0.46
CA SER A 75 -4.62 -7.53 0.06
C SER A 75 -3.88 -8.29 -1.04
N GLN A 76 -4.20 -9.58 -1.17
CA GLN A 76 -3.61 -10.41 -2.23
C GLN A 76 -3.90 -9.88 -3.63
N LEU A 77 -5.06 -9.27 -3.82
CA LEU A 77 -5.38 -8.68 -5.11
C LEU A 77 -4.40 -7.56 -5.46
N ILE A 78 -4.12 -6.67 -4.50
CA ILE A 78 -3.16 -5.58 -4.71
C ILE A 78 -1.76 -6.13 -4.93
N VAL A 79 -1.33 -7.08 -4.11
CA VAL A 79 -0.02 -7.72 -4.25
C VAL A 79 0.14 -8.32 -5.64
N SER A 80 -0.90 -9.02 -6.13
CA SER A 80 -0.87 -9.62 -7.47
C SER A 80 -0.78 -8.58 -8.58
N LYS A 81 -1.49 -7.46 -8.44
CA LYS A 81 -1.43 -6.37 -9.41
C LYS A 81 -0.02 -5.77 -9.49
N ILE A 82 0.60 -5.54 -8.34
CA ILE A 82 1.96 -4.98 -8.30
C ILE A 82 2.96 -5.99 -8.85
N LYS A 83 2.81 -7.26 -8.51
CA LYS A 83 3.69 -8.30 -9.05
C LYS A 83 3.63 -8.37 -10.57
N PHE A 84 2.44 -8.32 -11.13
CA PHE A 84 2.26 -8.26 -12.58
C PHE A 84 2.98 -7.05 -13.18
N ALA A 85 2.82 -5.89 -12.57
CA ALA A 85 3.45 -4.66 -13.04
C ALA A 85 4.98 -4.73 -12.96
N GLU A 86 5.52 -5.35 -11.92
CA GLU A 86 6.96 -5.56 -11.80
C GLU A 86 7.52 -6.37 -12.97
N ASP A 87 6.80 -7.42 -13.35
CA ASP A 87 7.24 -8.30 -14.44
C ASP A 87 7.24 -7.58 -15.80
N TYR A 88 6.40 -6.56 -15.96
CA TYR A 88 6.26 -5.83 -17.21
C TYR A 88 6.81 -4.40 -17.17
N GLY A 89 7.49 -4.03 -16.09
CA GLY A 89 8.10 -2.70 -15.96
C GLY A 89 7.10 -1.56 -15.87
N ARG A 90 5.91 -1.80 -15.29
CA ARG A 90 4.82 -0.83 -15.26
C ARG A 90 4.37 -0.48 -13.84
N ILE A 91 5.32 -0.41 -12.92
CA ILE A 91 5.01 -0.16 -11.51
C ILE A 91 4.29 1.17 -11.31
N GLU A 92 4.77 2.24 -11.94
CA GLU A 92 4.16 3.57 -11.76
C GLU A 92 2.70 3.59 -12.19
N ASP A 93 2.40 3.04 -13.36
CA ASP A 93 1.02 2.96 -13.84
C ASP A 93 0.13 2.16 -12.88
N MET A 94 0.67 1.06 -12.37
CA MET A 94 -0.09 0.21 -11.47
C MET A 94 -0.33 0.85 -10.11
N LEU A 95 0.61 1.65 -9.63
CA LEU A 95 0.41 2.38 -8.37
C LEU A 95 -0.78 3.34 -8.49
N VAL A 96 -0.92 4.00 -9.62
CA VAL A 96 -2.08 4.87 -9.89
C VAL A 96 -3.38 4.04 -9.88
N GLU A 97 -3.37 2.89 -10.54
CA GLU A 97 -4.54 2.00 -10.55
C GLU A 97 -4.89 1.49 -9.15
N VAL A 98 -3.89 1.12 -8.36
CA VAL A 98 -4.10 0.62 -7.00
C VAL A 98 -4.68 1.73 -6.13
N GLU A 99 -4.18 2.95 -6.24
CA GLU A 99 -4.74 4.07 -5.50
C GLU A 99 -6.23 4.25 -5.84
N THR A 100 -6.56 4.25 -7.12
CA THR A 100 -7.94 4.39 -7.58
C THR A 100 -8.81 3.24 -7.04
N TYR A 101 -8.30 2.02 -7.11
CA TYR A 101 -9.01 0.85 -6.59
C TYR A 101 -9.31 0.99 -5.09
N LEU A 102 -8.31 1.42 -4.31
CA LEU A 102 -8.48 1.59 -2.87
C LEU A 102 -9.49 2.69 -2.53
N LYS A 103 -9.48 3.78 -3.29
CA LYS A 103 -10.46 4.86 -3.12
C LYS A 103 -11.88 4.39 -3.41
N ILE A 104 -12.06 3.63 -4.47
CA ILE A 104 -13.37 3.08 -4.81
C ILE A 104 -13.85 2.12 -3.73
N LYS A 105 -12.98 1.26 -3.24
CA LYS A 105 -13.30 0.34 -2.14
C LYS A 105 -13.74 1.10 -0.89
N LYS A 106 -13.06 2.18 -0.55
CA LYS A 106 -13.42 3.01 0.59
C LYS A 106 -14.82 3.60 0.42
N ILE A 107 -15.12 4.12 -0.75
CA ILE A 107 -16.44 4.69 -1.06
C ILE A 107 -17.52 3.61 -0.94
N GLN A 108 -17.28 2.42 -1.47
CA GLN A 108 -18.22 1.31 -1.37
C GLN A 108 -18.51 0.92 0.07
N LEU A 109 -17.47 0.89 0.92
CA LEU A 109 -17.67 0.58 2.34
C LEU A 109 -18.53 1.62 3.04
N VAL A 110 -18.30 2.89 2.77
CA VAL A 110 -19.11 3.98 3.32
C VAL A 110 -20.55 3.87 2.82
N ASN A 111 -20.74 3.65 1.53
CA ASN A 111 -22.06 3.52 0.94
C ASN A 111 -22.83 2.31 1.51
N ASN A 112 -22.14 1.21 1.72
CA ASN A 112 -22.76 0.02 2.31
C ASN A 112 -23.24 0.24 3.75
N LYS A 113 -22.61 1.16 4.47
CA LYS A 113 -23.06 1.54 5.82
C LYS A 113 -24.31 2.41 5.78
N VAL A 114 -24.39 3.30 4.78
CA VAL A 114 -25.51 4.24 4.63
C VAL A 114 -26.66 3.59 3.87
N PHE A 115 -26.35 2.84 2.81
CA PHE A 115 -27.33 2.16 1.98
C PHE A 115 -27.06 0.68 1.98
N PRO A 116 -27.98 -0.16 2.52
CA PRO A 116 -27.80 -1.61 2.51
C PRO A 116 -27.59 -2.16 1.10
N ASN A 117 -26.88 -3.29 0.99
CA ASN A 117 -26.51 -3.91 -0.29
C ASN A 117 -27.65 -4.04 -1.28
N ARG A 118 -28.86 -4.31 -0.80
CA ARG A 118 -30.03 -4.46 -1.69
C ARG A 118 -30.29 -3.24 -2.55
N TYR A 119 -29.84 -2.06 -2.14
CA TYR A 119 -29.99 -0.84 -2.93
C TYR A 119 -28.94 -0.73 -4.02
N PHE A 120 -27.78 -1.33 -3.82
CA PHE A 120 -26.73 -1.30 -4.83
C PHE A 120 -27.02 -2.24 -5.99
N TYR A 121 -27.57 -3.41 -5.70
CA TYR A 121 -27.87 -4.39 -6.75
C TYR A 121 -28.90 -3.93 -7.76
N HIS A 122 -29.68 -2.92 -7.43
CA HIS A 122 -30.67 -2.36 -8.36
C HIS A 122 -30.04 -1.48 -9.44
N TYR A 123 -28.79 -1.08 -9.29
CA TYR A 123 -28.11 -0.17 -10.21
C TYR A 123 -27.06 -0.89 -11.07
N TYR A 124 -26.95 -2.16 -10.91
CA TYR A 124 -26.06 -3.01 -11.72
C TYR A 124 -26.89 -4.04 -12.48
#